data_28074daf93eebdb58946108770641c3e
#
_entry.id   28074daf93eebdb58946108770641c3e
#
_cell.length_a   1.000
_cell.length_b   1.000
_cell.length_c   1.000
_cell.angle_alpha   90.00
_cell.angle_beta   90.00
_cell.angle_gamma   90.00
#
_symmetry.space_group_name_H-M   'P 1'
#
loop_
_entity.id
_entity.type
_entity.pdbx_description
1 polymer ?
#
loop_
_entity_poly.entity_id
_entity_poly.type
_entity_poly.pdbx_seq_one_letter_code
_entity_poly.pdbx_strand_id
1 'polypeptide(L)'
;LLYYEKEKTCIIELQAYLDEWTAPLLFTSYVKQHIYTIPRDISRLWVQERVIPSGRQNIKEILAHHNLKEYDEMTFLEISSGKCSQDSLYIKKIESLPEYVLVRTEHNIEECVMSEKQRLLCFFVDGTVKKIDLADICEVEGVDKIIKNDKLYQSGKVGTGGYFITFNDSIDLPSRILYERGERIPLCLGDFTAFVQNNVIDTTQSCNILQCSRQNIAYMVSHKQMIPIKEDVRGNLYLKGEVIRNQW
;
A
#
# COMPACT_ATOMS: atom_id res chain seq x y z
N LEU A 1 -9.72 -4.13 10.74
CA LEU A 1 -8.26 -4.11 10.69
C LEU A 1 -7.79 -5.13 9.65
N LEU A 2 -7.05 -4.70 8.66
CA LEU A 2 -6.35 -5.52 7.68
C LEU A 2 -4.87 -5.54 8.06
N TYR A 3 -4.28 -6.73 8.10
CA TYR A 3 -2.87 -6.89 8.40
C TYR A 3 -2.11 -7.47 7.21
N TYR A 4 -1.06 -6.80 6.81
CA TYR A 4 -0.16 -7.18 5.72
C TYR A 4 1.13 -7.74 6.31
N GLU A 5 1.21 -9.06 6.40
CA GLU A 5 2.26 -9.76 7.14
C GLU A 5 3.68 -9.48 6.61
N LYS A 6 3.84 -9.40 5.29
CA LYS A 6 5.15 -9.15 4.66
C LYS A 6 5.73 -7.78 5.01
N GLU A 7 4.89 -6.75 4.98
CA GLU A 7 5.27 -5.37 5.29
C GLU A 7 5.15 -5.05 6.79
N LYS A 8 4.61 -5.97 7.59
CA LYS A 8 4.28 -5.78 9.01
C LYS A 8 3.49 -4.49 9.25
N THR A 9 2.55 -4.23 8.37
CA THR A 9 1.76 -2.99 8.33
C THR A 9 0.28 -3.33 8.44
N CYS A 10 -0.49 -2.47 9.07
CA CYS A 10 -1.93 -2.60 9.17
C CYS A 10 -2.66 -1.35 8.68
N ILE A 11 -3.86 -1.57 8.16
CA ILE A 11 -4.80 -0.53 7.73
C ILE A 11 -6.12 -0.78 8.44
N ILE A 12 -6.73 0.26 8.97
CA ILE A 12 -8.05 0.19 9.59
C ILE A 12 -9.06 0.81 8.62
N GLU A 13 -10.07 0.01 8.28
CA GLU A 13 -11.22 0.44 7.49
C GLU A 13 -12.43 0.61 8.40
N LEU A 14 -12.93 1.83 8.51
CA LEU A 14 -14.09 2.15 9.32
C LEU A 14 -15.38 2.03 8.49
N GLN A 15 -16.47 1.71 9.14
CA GLN A 15 -17.79 1.72 8.50
C GLN A 15 -18.31 3.15 8.37
N ALA A 16 -18.94 3.47 7.22
CA ALA A 16 -19.35 4.83 6.89
C ALA A 16 -20.51 5.37 7.74
N TYR A 17 -21.15 4.53 8.55
CA TYR A 17 -22.18 4.98 9.50
C TYR A 17 -21.63 5.51 10.83
N LEU A 18 -20.32 5.33 11.08
CA LEU A 18 -19.70 5.89 12.27
C LEU A 18 -19.68 7.42 12.18
N ASP A 19 -20.06 8.04 13.27
CA ASP A 19 -20.01 9.47 13.48
C ASP A 19 -19.01 9.84 14.59
N GLU A 20 -18.87 11.13 14.87
CA GLU A 20 -17.94 11.64 15.87
C GLU A 20 -18.23 11.17 17.30
N TRP A 21 -19.44 10.68 17.57
CA TRP A 21 -19.87 10.22 18.89
C TRP A 21 -19.69 8.73 19.09
N THR A 22 -19.74 7.96 18.01
CA THR A 22 -19.64 6.50 18.02
C THR A 22 -18.26 5.99 17.62
N ALA A 23 -17.44 6.82 16.94
CA ALA A 23 -16.10 6.46 16.57
C ALA A 23 -15.17 6.41 17.79
N PRO A 24 -14.17 5.49 17.80
CA PRO A 24 -13.08 5.52 18.78
C PRO A 24 -12.38 6.88 18.78
N LEU A 25 -11.97 7.35 19.95
CA LEU A 25 -11.41 8.70 20.14
C LEU A 25 -10.28 9.01 19.15
N LEU A 26 -9.41 8.04 18.90
CA LEU A 26 -8.28 8.16 17.96
C LEU A 26 -8.73 8.44 16.52
N PHE A 27 -9.93 8.02 16.13
CA PHE A 27 -10.43 8.14 14.75
C PHE A 27 -11.46 9.27 14.56
N THR A 28 -11.87 9.96 15.62
CA THR A 28 -12.93 10.98 15.58
C THR A 28 -12.64 12.09 14.56
N SER A 29 -11.38 12.56 14.47
CA SER A 29 -10.99 13.60 13.50
C SER A 29 -11.11 13.14 12.05
N TYR A 30 -10.83 11.88 11.77
CA TYR A 30 -10.96 11.28 10.44
C TYR A 30 -12.43 11.12 10.05
N VAL A 31 -13.23 10.60 10.95
CA VAL A 31 -14.69 10.43 10.73
C VAL A 31 -15.38 11.77 10.48
N LYS A 32 -15.02 12.84 11.22
CA LYS A 32 -15.50 14.22 10.96
C LYS A 32 -15.18 14.71 9.55
N GLN A 33 -14.08 14.26 8.97
CA GLN A 33 -13.66 14.60 7.62
C GLN A 33 -14.15 13.58 6.57
N HIS A 34 -15.01 12.64 6.95
CA HIS A 34 -15.48 11.53 6.11
C HIS A 34 -14.33 10.66 5.56
N ILE A 35 -13.26 10.53 6.34
CA ILE A 35 -12.12 9.64 6.04
C ILE A 35 -12.32 8.35 6.83
N TYR A 36 -12.62 7.27 6.12
CA TYR A 36 -12.94 5.97 6.74
C TYR A 36 -11.82 4.93 6.54
N THR A 37 -10.85 5.21 5.68
CA THR A 37 -9.59 4.45 5.59
C THR A 37 -8.53 5.18 6.40
N ILE A 38 -8.10 4.59 7.49
CA ILE A 38 -7.19 5.22 8.45
C ILE A 38 -5.74 5.03 8.00
N PRO A 39 -4.91 6.08 7.99
CA PRO A 39 -3.49 5.99 7.65
C PRO A 39 -2.75 4.92 8.47
N ARG A 40 -1.72 4.33 7.85
CA ARG A 40 -0.97 3.19 8.44
C ARG A 40 -0.33 3.50 9.79
N ASP A 41 0.17 4.71 9.97
CA ASP A 41 0.79 5.17 11.23
C ASP A 41 -0.23 5.23 12.36
N ILE A 42 -1.40 5.79 12.11
CA ILE A 42 -2.52 5.85 13.07
C ILE A 42 -3.11 4.47 13.32
N SER A 43 -3.24 3.65 12.26
CA SER A 43 -3.67 2.25 12.39
C SER A 43 -2.71 1.46 13.28
N ARG A 44 -1.40 1.66 13.12
CA ARG A 44 -0.37 1.07 13.98
C ARG A 44 -0.46 1.57 15.41
N LEU A 45 -0.65 2.87 15.60
CA LEU A 45 -0.82 3.46 16.93
C LEU A 45 -1.97 2.80 17.68
N TRP A 46 -3.12 2.60 17.01
CA TRP A 46 -4.27 1.90 17.59
C TRP A 46 -3.92 0.47 18.05
N VAL A 47 -3.12 -0.25 17.28
CA VAL A 47 -2.62 -1.60 17.66
C VAL A 47 -1.70 -1.49 18.87
N GLN A 48 -0.76 -0.55 18.87
CA GLN A 48 0.22 -0.37 19.95
C GLN A 48 -0.42 0.00 21.28
N GLU A 49 -1.54 0.71 21.29
CA GLU A 49 -2.30 1.00 22.51
C GLU A 49 -2.96 -0.24 23.13
N ARG A 50 -3.06 -1.36 22.38
CA ARG A 50 -3.73 -2.60 22.78
C ARG A 50 -2.80 -3.76 23.06
N VAL A 51 -1.52 -3.60 22.80
CA VAL A 51 -0.52 -4.64 23.00
C VAL A 51 0.48 -4.25 24.08
N ILE A 52 1.08 -5.26 24.69
CA ILE A 52 2.16 -5.05 25.66
C ILE A 52 3.39 -4.53 24.92
N PRO A 53 4.00 -3.40 25.31
CA PRO A 53 5.19 -2.89 24.65
C PRO A 53 6.37 -3.86 24.72
N SER A 54 7.13 -3.97 23.63
CA SER A 54 8.33 -4.83 23.55
C SER A 54 9.42 -4.46 24.58
N GLY A 55 9.47 -3.20 25.00
CA GLY A 55 10.42 -2.68 26.00
C GLY A 55 10.03 -2.93 27.46
N ARG A 56 8.93 -3.65 27.73
CA ARG A 56 8.51 -3.95 29.12
C ARG A 56 9.53 -4.83 29.81
N GLN A 57 9.88 -4.52 31.08
CA GLN A 57 10.94 -5.22 31.83
C GLN A 57 10.75 -6.75 31.90
N ASN A 58 9.50 -7.22 32.07
CA ASN A 58 9.18 -8.64 32.17
C ASN A 58 8.71 -9.27 30.85
N ILE A 59 9.06 -8.67 29.69
CA ILE A 59 8.61 -9.17 28.37
C ILE A 59 9.07 -10.61 28.12
N LYS A 60 10.26 -10.99 28.54
CA LYS A 60 10.80 -12.35 28.41
C LYS A 60 9.96 -13.40 29.14
N GLU A 61 9.51 -13.08 30.36
CA GLU A 61 8.64 -13.95 31.16
C GLU A 61 7.27 -14.11 30.50
N ILE A 62 6.72 -13.02 29.95
CA ILE A 62 5.45 -13.03 29.22
C ILE A 62 5.56 -13.89 27.96
N LEU A 63 6.63 -13.74 27.18
CA LEU A 63 6.89 -14.57 25.99
C LEU A 63 6.97 -16.05 26.37
N ALA A 64 7.72 -16.38 27.41
CA ALA A 64 7.85 -17.76 27.91
C ALA A 64 6.49 -18.34 28.35
N HIS A 65 5.67 -17.56 29.07
CA HIS A 65 4.34 -17.96 29.50
C HIS A 65 3.41 -18.32 28.33
N HIS A 66 3.51 -17.58 27.23
CA HIS A 66 2.73 -17.81 26.01
C HIS A 66 3.42 -18.74 25.00
N ASN A 67 4.56 -19.36 25.34
CA ASN A 67 5.38 -20.21 24.45
C ASN A 67 5.80 -19.50 23.15
N LEU A 68 6.03 -18.18 23.21
CA LEU A 68 6.47 -17.37 22.07
C LEU A 68 8.00 -17.23 22.09
N LYS A 69 8.60 -17.38 20.89
CA LYS A 69 10.07 -17.23 20.72
C LYS A 69 10.48 -15.77 20.54
N GLU A 70 9.64 -14.99 19.90
CA GLU A 70 9.91 -13.61 19.53
C GLU A 70 8.68 -12.74 19.84
N TYR A 71 8.94 -11.46 20.00
CA TYR A 71 7.89 -10.47 20.17
C TYR A 71 7.28 -10.13 18.80
N ASP A 72 5.95 -10.24 18.68
CA ASP A 72 5.17 -9.82 17.53
C ASP A 72 3.88 -9.12 17.98
N GLU A 73 3.69 -7.88 17.52
CA GLU A 73 2.55 -7.03 17.91
C GLU A 73 1.20 -7.70 17.59
N MET A 74 1.11 -8.36 16.41
CA MET A 74 -0.15 -8.98 15.98
C MET A 74 -0.49 -10.23 16.78
N THR A 75 0.51 -11.02 17.14
CA THR A 75 0.33 -12.17 18.04
C THR A 75 -0.20 -11.71 19.41
N PHE A 76 0.34 -10.64 19.97
CA PHE A 76 -0.17 -10.08 21.23
C PHE A 76 -1.57 -9.48 21.09
N LEU A 77 -1.87 -8.86 19.96
CA LEU A 77 -3.21 -8.36 19.64
C LEU A 77 -4.24 -9.52 19.58
N GLU A 78 -3.87 -10.65 18.97
CA GLU A 78 -4.72 -11.87 18.96
C GLU A 78 -4.94 -12.42 20.36
N ILE A 79 -3.88 -12.58 21.15
CA ILE A 79 -3.95 -13.09 22.55
C ILE A 79 -4.88 -12.23 23.41
N SER A 80 -4.77 -10.91 23.32
CA SER A 80 -5.64 -9.98 24.05
C SER A 80 -7.04 -9.86 23.45
N SER A 81 -7.28 -10.45 22.26
CA SER A 81 -8.45 -10.15 21.41
C SER A 81 -8.62 -8.64 21.17
N GLY A 82 -7.53 -7.90 21.12
CA GLY A 82 -7.52 -6.45 20.94
C GLY A 82 -8.16 -5.65 22.09
N LYS A 83 -8.43 -6.29 23.23
CA LYS A 83 -9.02 -5.61 24.39
C LYS A 83 -7.97 -4.75 25.10
N CYS A 84 -8.37 -3.58 25.54
CA CYS A 84 -7.57 -2.71 26.39
C CYS A 84 -8.43 -2.11 27.52
N SER A 85 -7.79 -1.39 28.44
CA SER A 85 -8.48 -0.76 29.56
C SER A 85 -9.17 0.57 29.20
N GLN A 86 -8.96 1.09 28.00
CA GLN A 86 -9.40 2.44 27.61
C GLN A 86 -10.78 2.44 26.94
N ASP A 87 -11.16 1.31 26.34
CA ASP A 87 -12.45 1.17 25.65
C ASP A 87 -12.99 -0.28 25.74
N SER A 88 -14.19 -0.50 25.20
CA SER A 88 -14.83 -1.82 25.13
C SER A 88 -14.66 -2.52 23.79
N LEU A 89 -13.80 -2.01 22.92
CA LEU A 89 -13.56 -2.59 21.61
C LEU A 89 -12.79 -3.89 21.72
N TYR A 90 -13.03 -4.78 20.77
CA TYR A 90 -12.30 -6.04 20.62
C TYR A 90 -12.17 -6.40 19.15
N ILE A 91 -11.22 -7.27 18.83
CA ILE A 91 -11.08 -7.83 17.48
C ILE A 91 -11.62 -9.25 17.42
N LYS A 92 -12.14 -9.59 16.25
CA LYS A 92 -12.53 -10.96 15.89
C LYS A 92 -11.98 -11.24 14.50
N LYS A 93 -11.28 -12.37 14.36
CA LYS A 93 -10.83 -12.82 13.04
C LYS A 93 -12.02 -13.16 12.16
N ILE A 94 -12.00 -12.70 10.92
CA ILE A 94 -13.01 -12.97 9.90
C ILE A 94 -12.34 -13.64 8.70
N GLU A 95 -13.08 -14.49 7.99
CA GLU A 95 -12.56 -15.28 6.86
C GLU A 95 -12.68 -14.53 5.53
N SER A 96 -13.56 -13.54 5.45
CA SER A 96 -13.79 -12.74 4.24
C SER A 96 -13.89 -11.27 4.57
N LEU A 97 -13.47 -10.43 3.62
CA LEU A 97 -13.57 -8.98 3.75
C LEU A 97 -15.05 -8.54 3.67
N PRO A 98 -15.49 -7.59 4.51
CA PRO A 98 -16.78 -6.96 4.37
C PRO A 98 -16.93 -6.23 3.04
N GLU A 99 -18.16 -6.20 2.49
CA GLU A 99 -18.45 -5.57 1.20
C GLU A 99 -17.97 -4.11 1.10
N TYR A 100 -18.17 -3.32 2.15
CA TYR A 100 -17.73 -1.92 2.15
C TYR A 100 -16.20 -1.75 2.04
N VAL A 101 -15.43 -2.75 2.50
CA VAL A 101 -13.97 -2.77 2.30
C VAL A 101 -13.66 -3.12 0.85
N LEU A 102 -14.30 -4.15 0.28
CA LEU A 102 -14.11 -4.53 -1.11
C LEU A 102 -14.39 -3.36 -2.06
N VAL A 103 -15.50 -2.67 -1.88
CA VAL A 103 -15.86 -1.48 -2.69
C VAL A 103 -14.80 -0.37 -2.57
N ARG A 104 -14.24 -0.12 -1.39
CA ARG A 104 -13.19 0.90 -1.25
C ARG A 104 -11.88 0.49 -1.87
N THR A 105 -11.53 -0.79 -1.79
CA THR A 105 -10.30 -1.29 -2.38
C THR A 105 -10.29 -1.25 -3.91
N GLU A 106 -11.43 -1.10 -4.57
CA GLU A 106 -11.50 -0.82 -6.02
C GLU A 106 -10.78 0.49 -6.40
N HIS A 107 -10.72 1.46 -5.49
CA HIS A 107 -10.01 2.72 -5.67
C HIS A 107 -8.55 2.68 -5.16
N ASN A 108 -8.04 1.52 -4.79
CA ASN A 108 -6.65 1.36 -4.45
C ASN A 108 -5.77 1.38 -5.70
N ILE A 109 -4.52 1.77 -5.51
CA ILE A 109 -3.54 1.88 -6.60
C ILE A 109 -2.99 0.49 -6.89
N GLU A 110 -3.12 0.05 -8.12
CA GLU A 110 -2.50 -1.18 -8.61
C GLU A 110 -1.05 -0.92 -9.03
N GLU A 111 -0.83 0.22 -9.73
CA GLU A 111 0.50 0.61 -10.21
C GLU A 111 0.61 2.14 -10.33
N CYS A 112 1.83 2.66 -10.25
CA CYS A 112 2.07 4.09 -10.42
C CYS A 112 3.38 4.39 -11.17
N VAL A 113 3.41 5.53 -11.83
CA VAL A 113 4.60 6.05 -12.53
C VAL A 113 4.86 7.49 -12.10
N MET A 114 6.11 7.74 -11.73
CA MET A 114 6.63 9.10 -11.52
C MET A 114 7.00 9.69 -12.88
N SER A 115 6.06 10.42 -13.50
CA SER A 115 6.26 11.05 -14.82
C SER A 115 7.04 12.36 -14.72
N GLU A 116 7.47 12.88 -15.87
CA GLU A 116 8.10 14.20 -15.94
C GLU A 116 7.22 15.32 -15.38
N LYS A 117 7.85 16.43 -14.96
CA LYS A 117 7.19 17.61 -14.41
C LYS A 117 6.35 17.32 -13.16
N GLN A 118 6.80 16.36 -12.33
CA GLN A 118 6.16 16.02 -11.06
C GLN A 118 4.68 15.61 -11.19
N ARG A 119 4.37 14.88 -12.25
CA ARG A 119 3.06 14.28 -12.50
C ARG A 119 3.08 12.81 -12.18
N LEU A 120 2.06 12.36 -11.46
CA LEU A 120 1.83 10.95 -11.19
C LEU A 120 0.87 10.39 -12.25
N LEU A 121 1.18 9.20 -12.75
CA LEU A 121 0.24 8.37 -13.52
C LEU A 121 -0.13 7.19 -12.63
N CYS A 122 -1.38 7.10 -12.24
CA CYS A 122 -1.88 6.08 -11.32
C CYS A 122 -2.88 5.16 -12.03
N PHE A 123 -2.67 3.87 -11.86
CA PHE A 123 -3.56 2.80 -12.31
C PHE A 123 -4.28 2.27 -11.09
N PHE A 124 -5.61 2.24 -11.13
CA PHE A 124 -6.44 1.81 -10.02
C PHE A 124 -7.04 0.44 -10.28
N VAL A 125 -7.40 -0.27 -9.20
CA VAL A 125 -7.94 -1.64 -9.27
C VAL A 125 -9.22 -1.72 -10.09
N ASP A 126 -10.05 -0.66 -10.11
CA ASP A 126 -11.26 -0.57 -10.94
C ASP A 126 -10.97 -0.40 -12.46
N GLY A 127 -9.70 -0.41 -12.86
CA GLY A 127 -9.25 -0.23 -14.23
C GLY A 127 -9.19 1.23 -14.68
N THR A 128 -9.51 2.21 -13.83
CA THR A 128 -9.33 3.62 -14.20
C THR A 128 -7.87 4.03 -14.16
N VAL A 129 -7.50 4.93 -15.06
CA VAL A 129 -6.17 5.53 -15.08
C VAL A 129 -6.32 7.04 -14.91
N LYS A 130 -5.55 7.59 -13.97
CA LYS A 130 -5.61 9.02 -13.68
C LYS A 130 -4.22 9.64 -13.66
N LYS A 131 -4.15 10.87 -14.11
CA LYS A 131 -2.96 11.71 -14.07
C LYS A 131 -3.16 12.81 -13.02
N ILE A 132 -2.20 12.98 -12.16
CA ILE A 132 -2.24 13.96 -11.07
C ILE A 132 -1.01 14.85 -11.19
N ASP A 133 -1.18 16.16 -11.27
CA ASP A 133 -0.11 17.11 -11.08
C ASP A 133 0.04 17.37 -9.57
N LEU A 134 1.23 17.18 -9.02
CA LEU A 134 1.43 17.40 -7.58
C LEU A 134 1.16 18.84 -7.16
N ALA A 135 1.29 19.79 -8.07
CA ALA A 135 0.97 21.21 -7.81
C ALA A 135 -0.53 21.40 -7.51
N ASP A 136 -1.42 20.57 -8.05
CA ASP A 136 -2.88 20.65 -7.84
C ASP A 136 -3.32 20.10 -6.48
N ILE A 137 -2.41 19.48 -5.74
CA ILE A 137 -2.64 18.90 -4.41
C ILE A 137 -1.61 19.35 -3.37
N CYS A 138 -1.06 20.55 -3.55
CA CYS A 138 0.01 21.08 -2.67
C CYS A 138 -0.47 21.32 -1.22
N GLU A 139 -1.77 21.37 -0.96
CA GLU A 139 -2.35 21.44 0.37
C GLU A 139 -2.26 20.12 1.17
N VAL A 140 -1.98 18.99 0.48
CA VAL A 140 -1.80 17.70 1.14
C VAL A 140 -0.44 17.66 1.84
N GLU A 141 -0.44 17.18 3.07
CA GLU A 141 0.75 17.15 3.92
C GLU A 141 1.91 16.41 3.24
N GLY A 142 3.06 17.06 3.19
CA GLY A 142 4.29 16.50 2.63
C GLY A 142 4.47 16.69 1.13
N VAL A 143 3.44 17.06 0.37
CA VAL A 143 3.53 17.29 -1.09
C VAL A 143 4.52 18.38 -1.43
N ASP A 144 4.57 19.45 -0.65
CA ASP A 144 5.54 20.55 -0.80
C ASP A 144 7.00 20.08 -0.71
N LYS A 145 7.28 19.07 0.13
CA LYS A 145 8.61 18.46 0.26
C LYS A 145 8.95 17.59 -0.95
N ILE A 146 7.95 16.85 -1.45
CA ILE A 146 8.10 16.00 -2.65
C ILE A 146 8.43 16.89 -3.86
N ILE A 147 7.66 17.97 -4.07
CA ILE A 147 7.84 18.91 -5.18
C ILE A 147 9.25 19.54 -5.17
N LYS A 148 9.76 19.91 -3.99
CA LYS A 148 11.07 20.57 -3.84
C LYS A 148 12.27 19.63 -3.98
N ASN A 149 12.06 18.32 -4.02
CA ASN A 149 13.12 17.32 -4.01
C ASN A 149 12.88 16.21 -5.03
N ASP A 150 13.52 16.32 -6.18
CA ASP A 150 13.37 15.36 -7.28
C ASP A 150 13.79 13.94 -6.90
N LYS A 151 14.83 13.76 -6.07
CA LYS A 151 15.20 12.43 -5.57
C LYS A 151 14.11 11.80 -4.70
N LEU A 152 13.45 12.62 -3.89
CA LEU A 152 12.31 12.17 -3.09
C LEU A 152 11.13 11.81 -4.00
N TYR A 153 10.84 12.66 -5.00
CA TYR A 153 9.80 12.37 -5.99
C TYR A 153 10.04 11.05 -6.72
N GLN A 154 11.28 10.79 -7.19
CA GLN A 154 11.62 9.54 -7.89
C GLN A 154 11.63 8.31 -6.99
N SER A 155 11.60 8.48 -5.67
CA SER A 155 11.48 7.35 -4.72
C SER A 155 10.06 6.83 -4.56
N GLY A 156 9.08 7.48 -5.21
CA GLY A 156 7.67 7.11 -5.13
C GLY A 156 7.42 5.67 -5.55
N LYS A 157 6.65 4.94 -4.75
CA LYS A 157 6.23 3.56 -5.02
C LYS A 157 4.86 3.31 -4.43
N VAL A 158 4.15 2.34 -4.98
CA VAL A 158 2.87 1.88 -4.41
C VAL A 158 3.15 1.33 -3.01
N GLY A 159 2.39 1.80 -2.05
CA GLY A 159 2.45 1.33 -0.67
C GLY A 159 1.55 0.13 -0.40
N THR A 160 1.51 -0.28 0.85
CA THR A 160 0.81 -1.48 1.32
C THR A 160 -0.62 -1.54 0.80
N GLY A 161 -0.96 -2.64 0.13
CA GLY A 161 -2.29 -2.91 -0.41
C GLY A 161 -2.83 -1.86 -1.39
N GLY A 162 -1.96 -0.99 -1.94
CA GLY A 162 -2.36 0.08 -2.85
C GLY A 162 -3.08 1.26 -2.19
N TYR A 163 -3.10 1.35 -0.88
CA TYR A 163 -3.79 2.42 -0.15
C TYR A 163 -3.17 3.80 -0.29
N PHE A 164 -1.91 3.86 -0.70
CA PHE A 164 -1.17 5.11 -0.84
C PHE A 164 0.04 4.93 -1.77
N ILE A 165 0.58 6.05 -2.27
CA ILE A 165 1.95 6.10 -2.80
C ILE A 165 2.84 6.59 -1.66
N THR A 166 3.91 5.85 -1.37
CA THR A 166 4.88 6.25 -0.36
C THR A 166 6.15 6.80 -1.00
N PHE A 167 6.69 7.86 -0.41
CA PHE A 167 7.95 8.49 -0.82
C PHE A 167 8.96 8.31 0.30
N ASN A 168 10.03 7.56 0.00
CA ASN A 168 11.09 7.20 0.95
C ASN A 168 10.54 6.58 2.27
N ASP A 169 9.43 5.83 2.19
CA ASP A 169 8.72 5.21 3.30
C ASP A 169 8.32 6.16 4.45
N SER A 170 8.30 7.48 4.19
CA SER A 170 8.07 8.52 5.19
C SER A 170 6.93 9.48 4.87
N ILE A 171 6.59 9.68 3.61
CA ILE A 171 5.48 10.54 3.17
C ILE A 171 4.53 9.67 2.34
N ASP A 172 3.29 9.60 2.77
CA ASP A 172 2.25 8.81 2.12
C ASP A 172 1.20 9.71 1.49
N LEU A 173 0.94 9.53 0.19
CA LEU A 173 -0.17 10.16 -0.51
C LEU A 173 -1.32 9.13 -0.63
N PRO A 174 -2.45 9.34 0.06
CA PRO A 174 -3.56 8.39 0.08
C PRO A 174 -4.16 8.19 -1.31
N SER A 175 -4.45 6.92 -1.68
CA SER A 175 -5.10 6.56 -2.95
C SER A 175 -6.40 7.32 -3.17
N ARG A 176 -7.19 7.53 -2.13
CA ARG A 176 -8.45 8.29 -2.17
C ARG A 176 -8.24 9.69 -2.74
N ILE A 177 -7.25 10.44 -2.25
CA ILE A 177 -6.96 11.79 -2.74
C ILE A 177 -6.56 11.75 -4.22
N LEU A 178 -5.68 10.79 -4.58
CA LEU A 178 -5.23 10.62 -5.96
C LEU A 178 -6.38 10.21 -6.89
N TYR A 179 -7.31 9.38 -6.40
CA TYR A 179 -8.49 8.99 -7.14
C TYR A 179 -9.49 10.15 -7.32
N GLU A 180 -9.79 10.91 -6.26
CA GLU A 180 -10.75 12.02 -6.29
C GLU A 180 -10.24 13.22 -7.09
N ARG A 181 -8.95 13.57 -6.96
CA ARG A 181 -8.35 14.77 -7.57
C ARG A 181 -7.75 14.51 -8.94
N GLY A 182 -7.39 13.26 -9.26
CA GLY A 182 -6.76 12.91 -10.53
C GLY A 182 -7.71 13.07 -11.72
N GLU A 183 -7.19 13.60 -12.80
CA GLU A 183 -7.88 13.66 -14.09
C GLU A 183 -7.87 12.29 -14.75
N ARG A 184 -9.06 11.77 -15.11
CA ARG A 184 -9.17 10.53 -15.89
C ARG A 184 -8.66 10.75 -17.29
N ILE A 185 -7.73 9.94 -17.74
CA ILE A 185 -7.10 10.08 -19.04
C ILE A 185 -7.20 8.79 -19.87
N PRO A 186 -7.30 8.89 -21.19
CA PRO A 186 -6.92 7.81 -22.08
C PRO A 186 -5.39 7.70 -22.08
N LEU A 187 -4.85 6.49 -22.02
CA LEU A 187 -3.39 6.27 -22.10
C LEU A 187 -2.86 6.68 -23.47
N CYS A 188 -1.85 7.56 -23.51
CA CYS A 188 -1.07 7.82 -24.72
C CYS A 188 0.16 6.88 -24.81
N LEU A 189 0.78 6.79 -26.00
CA LEU A 189 1.96 5.95 -26.21
C LEU A 189 3.13 6.34 -25.29
N GLY A 190 3.31 7.63 -25.01
CA GLY A 190 4.34 8.13 -24.10
C GLY A 190 4.11 7.68 -22.65
N ASP A 191 2.87 7.78 -22.16
CA ASP A 191 2.50 7.31 -20.82
C ASP A 191 2.69 5.80 -20.70
N PHE A 192 2.27 5.04 -21.74
CA PHE A 192 2.48 3.59 -21.78
C PHE A 192 3.97 3.22 -21.82
N THR A 193 4.77 3.94 -22.61
CA THR A 193 6.22 3.73 -22.67
C THR A 193 6.86 3.99 -21.30
N ALA A 194 6.48 5.07 -20.64
CA ALA A 194 6.95 5.38 -19.29
C ALA A 194 6.55 4.30 -18.29
N PHE A 195 5.32 3.79 -18.37
CA PHE A 195 4.88 2.66 -17.55
C PHE A 195 5.77 1.42 -17.78
N VAL A 196 5.95 1.01 -19.02
CA VAL A 196 6.76 -0.17 -19.38
C VAL A 196 8.19 -0.03 -18.87
N GLN A 197 8.81 1.15 -19.05
CA GLN A 197 10.19 1.40 -18.63
C GLN A 197 10.38 1.28 -17.10
N ASN A 198 9.36 1.69 -16.33
CA ASN A 198 9.47 1.74 -14.88
C ASN A 198 8.92 0.50 -14.16
N ASN A 199 7.97 -0.21 -14.78
CA ASN A 199 7.18 -1.23 -14.08
C ASN A 199 7.27 -2.63 -14.71
N VAL A 200 7.81 -2.77 -15.93
CA VAL A 200 8.07 -4.10 -16.51
C VAL A 200 9.48 -4.53 -16.10
N ILE A 201 9.53 -5.57 -15.29
CA ILE A 201 10.78 -6.09 -14.71
C ILE A 201 11.03 -7.54 -15.14
N ASP A 202 12.30 -7.94 -15.13
CA ASP A 202 12.69 -9.31 -15.41
C ASP A 202 12.68 -10.20 -14.15
N THR A 203 12.94 -11.49 -14.34
CA THR A 203 13.02 -12.46 -13.25
C THR A 203 14.11 -12.10 -12.23
N THR A 204 15.23 -11.51 -12.67
CA THR A 204 16.34 -11.15 -11.79
C THR A 204 15.93 -10.00 -10.86
N GLN A 205 15.30 -8.99 -11.41
CA GLN A 205 14.75 -7.86 -10.63
C GLN A 205 13.67 -8.34 -9.65
N SER A 206 12.80 -9.27 -10.09
CA SER A 206 11.77 -9.88 -9.23
C SER A 206 12.40 -10.63 -8.04
N CYS A 207 13.45 -11.42 -8.27
CA CYS A 207 14.19 -12.09 -7.19
C CYS A 207 14.77 -11.09 -6.17
N ASN A 208 15.31 -9.96 -6.66
CA ASN A 208 15.88 -8.93 -5.79
C ASN A 208 14.81 -8.26 -4.92
N ILE A 209 13.63 -7.98 -5.48
CA ILE A 209 12.51 -7.36 -4.74
C ILE A 209 11.98 -8.32 -3.68
N LEU A 210 11.74 -9.58 -4.04
CA LEU A 210 11.14 -10.57 -3.14
C LEU A 210 12.16 -11.26 -2.21
N GLN A 211 13.45 -10.94 -2.35
CA GLN A 211 14.54 -11.57 -1.60
C GLN A 211 14.49 -13.10 -1.68
N CYS A 212 14.22 -13.63 -2.88
CA CYS A 212 14.01 -15.07 -3.10
C CYS A 212 14.78 -15.60 -4.31
N SER A 213 14.84 -16.93 -4.45
CA SER A 213 15.51 -17.58 -5.57
C SER A 213 14.64 -17.61 -6.85
N ARG A 214 15.27 -17.79 -8.02
CA ARG A 214 14.56 -18.01 -9.30
C ARG A 214 13.63 -19.22 -9.26
N GLN A 215 13.98 -20.25 -8.49
CA GLN A 215 13.13 -21.43 -8.31
C GLN A 215 11.83 -21.08 -7.57
N ASN A 216 11.89 -20.19 -6.59
CA ASN A 216 10.71 -19.71 -5.89
C ASN A 216 9.82 -18.89 -6.81
N ILE A 217 10.39 -18.02 -7.67
CA ILE A 217 9.61 -17.32 -8.71
C ILE A 217 8.88 -18.32 -9.62
N ALA A 218 9.60 -19.34 -10.12
CA ALA A 218 8.97 -20.37 -10.95
C ALA A 218 7.85 -21.14 -10.23
N TYR A 219 8.01 -21.43 -8.94
CA TYR A 219 6.97 -22.02 -8.10
C TYR A 219 5.74 -21.10 -8.01
N MET A 220 5.92 -19.81 -7.73
CA MET A 220 4.84 -18.82 -7.65
C MET A 220 4.07 -18.72 -8.97
N VAL A 221 4.76 -18.73 -10.11
CA VAL A 221 4.14 -18.70 -11.44
C VAL A 221 3.33 -19.98 -11.68
N SER A 222 3.89 -21.17 -11.40
CA SER A 222 3.21 -22.45 -11.60
C SER A 222 1.96 -22.61 -10.74
N HIS A 223 1.94 -21.99 -9.56
CA HIS A 223 0.79 -21.97 -8.65
C HIS A 223 -0.14 -20.77 -8.83
N LYS A 224 0.05 -19.99 -9.92
CA LYS A 224 -0.76 -18.80 -10.25
C LYS A 224 -0.78 -17.72 -9.16
N GLN A 225 0.23 -17.69 -8.30
CA GLN A 225 0.44 -16.62 -7.32
C GLN A 225 1.05 -15.37 -7.95
N MET A 226 1.69 -15.53 -9.11
CA MET A 226 2.24 -14.45 -9.93
C MET A 226 2.04 -14.81 -11.41
N ILE A 227 1.59 -13.82 -12.20
CA ILE A 227 1.31 -14.00 -13.63
C ILE A 227 2.32 -13.17 -14.42
N PRO A 228 3.16 -13.77 -15.27
CA PRO A 228 4.06 -13.01 -16.12
C PRO A 228 3.27 -12.25 -17.18
N ILE A 229 3.69 -11.00 -17.46
CA ILE A 229 3.10 -10.18 -18.53
C ILE A 229 3.42 -10.78 -19.89
N LYS A 230 4.62 -11.35 -20.02
CA LYS A 230 5.07 -12.06 -21.23
C LYS A 230 5.97 -13.21 -20.83
N GLU A 231 5.67 -14.39 -21.37
CA GLU A 231 6.46 -15.61 -21.21
C GLU A 231 7.53 -15.73 -22.30
N ASP A 232 8.51 -16.62 -22.11
CA ASP A 232 9.57 -16.93 -23.06
C ASP A 232 10.44 -15.73 -23.47
N VAL A 233 10.66 -14.80 -22.53
CA VAL A 233 11.51 -13.63 -22.76
C VAL A 233 12.93 -13.87 -22.21
N ARG A 234 13.93 -13.61 -23.03
CA ARG A 234 15.33 -13.58 -22.62
C ARG A 234 15.95 -12.23 -22.97
N GLY A 235 16.66 -11.63 -22.03
CA GLY A 235 17.35 -10.36 -22.23
C GLY A 235 16.43 -9.13 -22.03
N ASN A 236 16.68 -8.06 -22.82
CA ASN A 236 15.90 -6.83 -22.75
C ASN A 236 14.55 -6.98 -23.41
N LEU A 237 13.56 -6.24 -22.91
CA LEU A 237 12.25 -6.09 -23.55
C LEU A 237 12.23 -4.83 -24.44
N TYR A 238 11.63 -4.91 -25.63
CA TYR A 238 11.57 -3.82 -26.59
C TYR A 238 10.15 -3.58 -27.06
N LEU A 239 9.84 -2.34 -27.43
CA LEU A 239 8.60 -2.03 -28.13
C LEU A 239 8.68 -2.56 -29.57
N LYS A 240 7.74 -3.42 -29.94
CA LYS A 240 7.71 -4.04 -31.28
C LYS A 240 7.70 -3.02 -32.42
N GLY A 241 6.96 -1.91 -32.26
CA GLY A 241 6.90 -0.86 -33.27
C GLY A 241 8.23 -0.13 -33.49
N GLU A 242 9.05 0.03 -32.46
CA GLU A 242 10.39 0.60 -32.56
C GLU A 242 11.31 -0.34 -33.34
N VAL A 243 11.30 -1.62 -32.99
CA VAL A 243 12.10 -2.64 -33.70
C VAL A 243 11.73 -2.68 -35.18
N ILE A 244 10.42 -2.66 -35.52
CA ILE A 244 9.95 -2.64 -36.89
C ILE A 244 10.44 -1.40 -37.63
N ARG A 245 10.38 -0.20 -37.00
CA ARG A 245 10.88 1.04 -37.63
C ARG A 245 12.37 1.05 -37.90
N ASN A 246 13.15 0.29 -37.14
CA ASN A 246 14.60 0.13 -37.37
C ASN A 246 14.95 -0.91 -38.46
N GLN A 247 13.98 -1.51 -39.12
CA GLN A 247 14.19 -2.40 -40.27
C GLN A 247 14.38 -1.63 -41.59
N TRP A 248 14.10 -0.32 -41.61
CA TRP A 248 14.25 0.56 -42.77
C TRP A 248 15.49 1.43 -42.58
#